data_656bd5bcb1d905032318a013b05b1d5e
#
_entry.id   656bd5bcb1d905032318a013b05b1d5e
#
_cell.length_a   1.000
_cell.length_b   1.000
_cell.length_c   1.000
_cell.angle_alpha   90.00
_cell.angle_beta   90.00
_cell.angle_gamma   90.00
#
_symmetry.space_group_name_H-M   'P 1'
#
loop_
_entity.id
_entity.type
_entity.pdbx_description
1 polymer ?
#
loop_
_entity_poly.entity_id
_entity_poly.type
_entity_poly.pdbx_seq_one_letter_code
_entity_poly.pdbx_strand_id
1 'polypeptide(L)'
;ILPNYSINSKNLSVTKIKIALIQTGGTIDKDYPKSTKGWAFEIHDPAFKRILKKINPSFEYELLTACKKDSLEITEEDRSALHYLIEESECEKVIVTHGTDTMAETAKFLSNKNTKTVIITGAMRPERFANTDADVNLGMALAAVQTLPAGIFICMHGLVIPANKIGRDMKTGQYLKIE
;
A
#
# COMPACT_ATOMS: atom_id res chain seq x y z
N ILE A 1 4.46 -40.87 -1.58
CA ILE A 1 5.80 -40.55 -1.07
C ILE A 1 6.24 -39.35 -1.87
N LEU A 2 6.18 -38.15 -1.28
CA LEU A 2 6.70 -36.95 -1.92
C LEU A 2 8.24 -36.96 -1.83
N PRO A 3 8.98 -36.63 -2.89
CA PRO A 3 10.42 -36.58 -2.82
C PRO A 3 10.87 -35.49 -1.80
N ASN A 4 11.76 -35.88 -0.89
CA ASN A 4 12.40 -34.94 0.02
C ASN A 4 13.32 -33.99 -0.79
N TYR A 5 12.80 -32.83 -1.18
CA TYR A 5 13.65 -31.75 -1.67
C TYR A 5 14.36 -31.08 -0.49
N SER A 6 15.45 -31.67 -0.01
CA SER A 6 16.37 -30.93 0.83
C SER A 6 17.17 -29.97 -0.05
N ILE A 7 16.80 -28.69 -0.04
CA ILE A 7 17.58 -27.62 -0.66
C ILE A 7 18.91 -27.52 0.11
N ASN A 8 20.00 -27.94 -0.53
CA ASN A 8 21.34 -27.79 0.04
C ASN A 8 21.70 -26.29 -0.02
N SER A 9 21.53 -25.59 1.11
CA SER A 9 21.65 -24.14 1.24
C SER A 9 23.08 -23.59 1.03
N LYS A 10 24.05 -24.45 0.81
CA LYS A 10 25.48 -24.05 0.72
C LYS A 10 25.87 -23.33 -0.57
N ASN A 11 25.03 -23.31 -1.62
CA ASN A 11 25.39 -22.73 -2.94
C ASN A 11 24.27 -21.89 -3.59
N LEU A 12 23.22 -21.50 -2.87
CA LEU A 12 22.19 -20.61 -3.39
C LEU A 12 22.41 -19.21 -2.82
N SER A 13 22.84 -18.25 -3.65
CA SER A 13 22.71 -16.84 -3.33
C SER A 13 21.22 -16.49 -3.35
N VAL A 14 20.58 -16.45 -2.21
CA VAL A 14 19.18 -16.01 -2.09
C VAL A 14 19.19 -14.49 -2.06
N THR A 15 18.84 -13.86 -3.18
CA THR A 15 18.57 -12.42 -3.19
C THR A 15 17.19 -12.21 -2.57
N LYS A 16 17.15 -11.65 -1.37
CA LYS A 16 15.88 -11.28 -0.73
C LYS A 16 15.35 -9.99 -1.35
N ILE A 17 14.09 -10.01 -1.76
CA ILE A 17 13.38 -8.81 -2.17
C ILE A 17 13.20 -7.93 -0.92
N LYS A 18 13.50 -6.63 -1.05
CA LYS A 18 13.25 -5.61 -0.02
C LYS A 18 12.14 -4.69 -0.48
N ILE A 19 11.12 -4.47 0.36
CA ILE A 19 9.94 -3.68 0.05
C ILE A 19 9.81 -2.55 1.07
N ALA A 20 9.67 -1.31 0.63
CA ALA A 20 9.27 -0.21 1.48
C ALA A 20 7.74 -0.16 1.61
N LEU A 21 7.24 -0.05 2.83
CA LEU A 21 5.82 0.17 3.12
C LEU A 21 5.67 1.53 3.78
N ILE A 22 4.95 2.44 3.11
CA ILE A 22 4.82 3.83 3.52
C ILE A 22 3.37 4.13 3.88
N GLN A 23 3.15 4.60 5.10
CA GLN A 23 1.85 5.05 5.58
C GLN A 23 1.61 6.51 5.17
N THR A 24 0.42 6.80 4.59
CA THR A 24 -0.13 8.16 4.54
C THR A 24 -1.40 8.29 5.39
N GLY A 25 -2.00 7.17 5.79
CA GLY A 25 -3.22 7.10 6.57
C GLY A 25 -4.41 6.56 5.77
N GLY A 26 -5.56 7.21 5.91
CA GLY A 26 -6.82 6.78 5.28
C GLY A 26 -7.56 5.70 6.06
N THR A 27 -8.67 5.24 5.49
CA THR A 27 -9.60 4.30 6.15
C THR A 27 -8.94 3.00 6.60
N ILE A 28 -7.97 2.49 5.85
CA ILE A 28 -7.28 1.24 6.19
C ILE A 28 -6.64 1.26 7.59
N ASP A 29 -6.16 2.43 8.03
CA ASP A 29 -5.45 2.64 9.30
C ASP A 29 -6.36 3.18 10.42
N LYS A 30 -7.65 3.38 10.15
CA LYS A 30 -8.60 3.91 11.14
C LYS A 30 -8.97 2.87 12.21
N ASP A 31 -9.19 3.37 13.41
CA ASP A 31 -9.70 2.62 14.56
C ASP A 31 -10.53 3.54 15.45
N TYR A 32 -11.16 2.98 16.46
CA TYR A 32 -11.81 3.78 17.49
C TYR A 32 -10.80 4.70 18.20
N PRO A 33 -11.23 5.92 18.58
CA PRO A 33 -10.35 6.86 19.26
C PRO A 33 -9.86 6.29 20.60
N LYS A 34 -8.61 6.57 20.93
CA LYS A 34 -8.04 6.20 22.23
C LYS A 34 -8.51 7.12 23.36
N SER A 35 -9.04 8.28 23.02
CA SER A 35 -9.60 9.21 23.99
C SER A 35 -11.07 8.89 24.30
N THR A 36 -11.49 9.10 25.56
CA THR A 36 -12.87 8.85 26.01
C THR A 36 -13.90 9.85 25.48
N LYS A 37 -13.49 10.85 24.70
CA LYS A 37 -14.35 11.96 24.22
C LYS A 37 -14.49 12.02 22.70
N GLY A 38 -13.94 11.05 21.96
CA GLY A 38 -13.97 11.06 20.51
C GLY A 38 -15.11 10.22 19.92
N TRP A 39 -15.76 10.75 18.88
CA TRP A 39 -16.77 10.05 18.07
C TRP A 39 -16.22 9.57 16.74
N ALA A 40 -15.23 10.31 16.20
CA ALA A 40 -14.62 10.01 14.92
C ALA A 40 -13.54 8.95 15.06
N PHE A 41 -13.41 8.11 14.05
CA PHE A 41 -12.27 7.21 13.95
C PHE A 41 -10.98 8.01 13.76
N GLU A 42 -9.94 7.57 14.45
CA GLU A 42 -8.59 8.15 14.35
C GLU A 42 -7.69 7.26 13.51
N ILE A 43 -6.70 7.86 12.83
CA ILE A 43 -5.67 7.12 12.11
C ILE A 43 -4.58 6.72 13.08
N HIS A 44 -4.41 5.41 13.22
CA HIS A 44 -3.48 4.80 14.17
C HIS A 44 -2.21 4.26 13.48
N ASP A 45 -1.58 3.27 14.15
CA ASP A 45 -0.47 2.52 13.57
C ASP A 45 -0.89 1.82 12.28
N PRO A 46 -0.01 1.80 11.28
CA PRO A 46 -0.34 1.30 9.96
C PRO A 46 -0.81 -0.15 9.98
N ALA A 47 -1.87 -0.42 9.22
CA ALA A 47 -2.48 -1.73 9.08
C ALA A 47 -1.49 -2.80 8.61
N PHE A 48 -0.53 -2.43 7.76
CA PHE A 48 0.45 -3.38 7.24
C PHE A 48 1.31 -4.02 8.34
N LYS A 49 1.55 -3.38 9.49
CA LYS A 49 2.26 -4.02 10.62
C LYS A 49 1.53 -5.28 11.10
N ARG A 50 0.21 -5.23 11.17
CA ARG A 50 -0.62 -6.35 11.63
C ARG A 50 -0.75 -7.41 10.56
N ILE A 51 -0.96 -7.00 9.31
CA ILE A 51 -1.08 -7.92 8.18
C ILE A 51 0.23 -8.66 7.93
N LEU A 52 1.39 -7.97 7.95
CA LEU A 52 2.70 -8.61 7.84
C LEU A 52 2.95 -9.62 8.95
N LYS A 53 2.52 -9.33 10.19
CA LYS A 53 2.61 -10.29 11.30
C LYS A 53 1.78 -11.57 11.04
N LYS A 54 0.62 -11.45 10.38
CA LYS A 54 -0.21 -12.61 10.02
C LYS A 54 0.48 -13.51 8.97
N ILE A 55 1.12 -12.92 7.97
CA ILE A 55 1.70 -13.66 6.85
C ILE A 55 3.15 -14.13 7.08
N ASN A 56 3.84 -13.61 8.10
CA ASN A 56 5.24 -13.93 8.40
C ASN A 56 6.12 -13.91 7.12
N PRO A 57 6.34 -12.75 6.49
CA PRO A 57 6.87 -12.63 5.14
C PRO A 57 8.30 -13.15 5.01
N SER A 58 8.62 -13.75 3.84
CA SER A 58 9.96 -14.19 3.48
C SER A 58 10.82 -13.11 2.80
N PHE A 59 10.25 -11.91 2.54
CA PHE A 59 10.96 -10.74 2.03
C PHE A 59 11.40 -9.82 3.17
N GLU A 60 12.42 -8.99 2.92
CA GLU A 60 12.81 -7.91 3.83
C GLU A 60 11.92 -6.68 3.60
N TYR A 61 11.70 -5.90 4.65
CA TYR A 61 10.87 -4.70 4.52
C TYR A 61 11.31 -3.59 5.46
N GLU A 62 11.03 -2.36 5.04
CA GLU A 62 11.10 -1.18 5.90
C GLU A 62 9.73 -0.53 6.03
N LEU A 63 9.49 0.09 7.18
CA LEU A 63 8.22 0.71 7.53
C LEU A 63 8.43 2.21 7.73
N LEU A 64 7.79 3.01 6.88
CA LEU A 64 7.90 4.46 6.88
C LEU A 64 6.52 5.10 7.07
N THR A 65 6.50 6.35 7.49
CA THR A 65 5.27 7.16 7.59
C THR A 65 5.53 8.53 6.97
N ALA A 66 4.80 8.85 5.91
CA ALA A 66 4.82 10.16 5.29
C ALA A 66 3.90 11.13 6.05
N CYS A 67 2.68 10.70 6.33
CA CYS A 67 1.72 11.44 7.15
C CYS A 67 0.69 10.48 7.77
N LYS A 68 -0.24 11.02 8.57
CA LYS A 68 -1.38 10.29 9.14
C LYS A 68 -2.62 11.14 8.94
N LYS A 69 -3.14 11.17 7.71
CA LYS A 69 -4.26 12.04 7.33
C LYS A 69 -5.38 11.25 6.64
N ASP A 70 -6.58 11.78 6.70
CA ASP A 70 -7.62 11.39 5.77
C ASP A 70 -7.22 11.87 4.36
N SER A 71 -7.64 11.14 3.32
CA SER A 71 -7.21 11.48 1.96
C SER A 71 -7.67 12.87 1.49
N LEU A 72 -8.78 13.36 2.01
CA LEU A 72 -9.28 14.71 1.71
C LEU A 72 -8.43 15.82 2.37
N GLU A 73 -7.62 15.46 3.37
CA GLU A 73 -6.72 16.39 4.07
C GLU A 73 -5.28 16.37 3.51
N ILE A 74 -4.99 15.47 2.57
CA ILE A 74 -3.66 15.34 1.95
C ILE A 74 -3.43 16.51 1.00
N THR A 75 -2.38 17.28 1.27
CA THR A 75 -1.96 18.44 0.50
C THR A 75 -0.89 18.07 -0.55
N GLU A 76 -0.47 19.05 -1.38
CA GLU A 76 0.66 18.86 -2.30
C GLU A 76 2.00 18.71 -1.56
N GLU A 77 2.14 19.37 -0.40
CA GLU A 77 3.31 19.21 0.46
C GLU A 77 3.39 17.77 1.02
N ASP A 78 2.27 17.18 1.42
CA ASP A 78 2.24 15.78 1.86
C ASP A 78 2.61 14.82 0.72
N ARG A 79 2.12 15.06 -0.51
CA ARG A 79 2.49 14.28 -1.69
C ARG A 79 3.98 14.45 -2.05
N SER A 80 4.51 15.64 -1.86
CA SER A 80 5.95 15.91 -2.06
C SER A 80 6.80 15.20 -1.01
N ALA A 81 6.38 15.19 0.26
CA ALA A 81 7.04 14.44 1.33
C ALA A 81 6.99 12.93 1.06
N LEU A 82 5.84 12.41 0.59
CA LEU A 82 5.72 11.02 0.17
C LEU A 82 6.69 10.69 -0.98
N HIS A 83 6.73 11.54 -2.02
CA HIS A 83 7.67 11.37 -3.12
C HIS A 83 9.12 11.35 -2.65
N TYR A 84 9.51 12.27 -1.78
CA TYR A 84 10.84 12.31 -1.19
C TYR A 84 11.19 11.01 -0.46
N LEU A 85 10.30 10.48 0.38
CA LEU A 85 10.52 9.20 1.06
C LEU A 85 10.64 8.02 0.08
N ILE A 86 9.89 8.02 -1.01
CA ILE A 86 10.00 7.00 -2.06
C ILE A 86 11.38 7.06 -2.71
N GLU A 87 11.87 8.24 -3.06
CA GLU A 87 13.18 8.40 -3.73
C GLU A 87 14.35 8.07 -2.80
N GLU A 88 14.29 8.52 -1.54
CA GLU A 88 15.36 8.27 -0.54
C GLU A 88 15.43 6.81 -0.07
N SER A 89 14.33 6.06 -0.17
CA SER A 89 14.36 4.63 0.15
C SER A 89 15.32 3.87 -0.77
N GLU A 90 16.11 2.97 -0.21
CA GLU A 90 16.92 2.02 -1.01
C GLU A 90 16.09 0.96 -1.73
N CYS A 91 14.77 0.89 -1.44
CA CYS A 91 13.89 -0.10 -2.03
C CYS A 91 13.39 0.34 -3.41
N GLU A 92 13.57 -0.51 -4.42
CA GLU A 92 12.99 -0.34 -5.76
C GLU A 92 11.48 -0.69 -5.79
N LYS A 93 10.99 -1.35 -4.76
CA LYS A 93 9.63 -1.84 -4.60
C LYS A 93 8.97 -1.16 -3.42
N VAL A 94 7.91 -0.40 -3.68
CA VAL A 94 7.26 0.44 -2.67
C VAL A 94 5.76 0.19 -2.65
N ILE A 95 5.19 0.05 -1.45
CA ILE A 95 3.74 0.01 -1.24
C ILE A 95 3.36 1.19 -0.35
N VAL A 96 2.34 1.93 -0.77
CA VAL A 96 1.80 3.08 -0.04
C VAL A 96 0.38 2.77 0.40
N THR A 97 0.08 2.89 1.70
CA THR A 97 -1.31 2.88 2.17
C THR A 97 -1.87 4.30 2.16
N HIS A 98 -3.07 4.46 1.62
CA HIS A 98 -3.67 5.77 1.33
C HIS A 98 -5.20 5.73 1.51
N GLY A 99 -5.80 6.86 1.79
CA GLY A 99 -7.25 6.98 1.78
C GLY A 99 -7.80 6.98 0.36
N THR A 100 -9.03 6.47 0.19
CA THR A 100 -9.57 6.15 -1.14
C THR A 100 -10.05 7.35 -1.95
N ASP A 101 -10.31 8.52 -1.34
CA ASP A 101 -10.93 9.62 -2.08
C ASP A 101 -9.96 10.34 -3.03
N THR A 102 -8.73 10.58 -2.62
CA THR A 102 -7.71 11.26 -3.43
C THR A 102 -6.52 10.38 -3.82
N MET A 103 -6.66 9.06 -3.70
CA MET A 103 -5.63 8.08 -4.09
C MET A 103 -5.21 8.22 -5.56
N ALA A 104 -6.18 8.45 -6.47
CA ALA A 104 -5.91 8.64 -7.90
C ALA A 104 -5.11 9.92 -8.19
N GLU A 105 -5.36 10.99 -7.44
CA GLU A 105 -4.62 12.25 -7.54
C GLU A 105 -3.16 12.05 -7.10
N THR A 106 -2.96 11.34 -5.99
CA THR A 106 -1.61 11.00 -5.51
C THR A 106 -0.88 10.10 -6.51
N ALA A 107 -1.55 9.10 -7.10
CA ALA A 107 -0.98 8.26 -8.14
C ALA A 107 -0.53 9.07 -9.37
N LYS A 108 -1.34 10.02 -9.83
CA LYS A 108 -1.00 10.92 -10.94
C LYS A 108 0.16 11.84 -10.60
N PHE A 109 0.19 12.41 -9.39
CA PHE A 109 1.29 13.24 -8.92
C PHE A 109 2.64 12.52 -8.96
N LEU A 110 2.66 11.27 -8.52
CA LEU A 110 3.88 10.45 -8.49
C LEU A 110 4.30 9.95 -9.89
N SER A 111 3.38 9.78 -10.83
CA SER A 111 3.66 9.16 -12.14
C SER A 111 4.68 9.91 -12.97
N ASN A 112 4.76 11.22 -12.83
CA ASN A 112 5.67 12.07 -13.60
C ASN A 112 7.06 12.20 -12.96
N LYS A 113 7.29 11.59 -11.82
CA LYS A 113 8.45 11.88 -10.97
C LYS A 113 9.19 10.63 -10.48
N ASN A 114 8.72 9.41 -10.80
CA ASN A 114 9.18 8.20 -10.13
C ASN A 114 9.68 7.14 -11.12
N THR A 115 10.79 6.51 -10.79
CA THR A 115 11.42 5.42 -11.57
C THR A 115 11.23 4.04 -10.94
N LYS A 116 10.67 3.95 -9.73
CA LYS A 116 10.49 2.71 -8.96
C LYS A 116 9.12 2.06 -9.25
N THR A 117 8.92 0.84 -8.79
CA THR A 117 7.59 0.22 -8.78
C THR A 117 6.86 0.65 -7.51
N VAL A 118 5.80 1.44 -7.64
CA VAL A 118 4.99 1.91 -6.51
C VAL A 118 3.57 1.44 -6.65
N ILE A 119 3.07 0.74 -5.64
CA ILE A 119 1.68 0.31 -5.55
C ILE A 119 0.99 1.12 -4.45
N ILE A 120 -0.04 1.87 -4.80
CA ILE A 120 -0.89 2.57 -3.85
C ILE A 120 -2.11 1.71 -3.57
N THR A 121 -2.39 1.46 -2.30
CA THR A 121 -3.54 0.66 -1.86
C THR A 121 -4.19 1.27 -0.63
N GLY A 122 -5.31 0.72 -0.23
CA GLY A 122 -6.07 1.16 0.93
C GLY A 122 -7.17 0.18 1.26
N ALA A 123 -8.19 0.64 1.96
CA ALA A 123 -9.37 -0.16 2.23
C ALA A 123 -10.63 0.72 2.34
N MET A 124 -11.76 0.16 1.96
CA MET A 124 -13.08 0.78 2.18
C MET A 124 -13.54 0.62 3.62
N ARG A 125 -12.98 -0.35 4.34
CA ARG A 125 -13.27 -0.64 5.74
C ARG A 125 -11.96 -0.75 6.54
N PRO A 126 -11.89 -0.18 7.76
CA PRO A 126 -10.69 -0.27 8.60
C PRO A 126 -10.20 -1.72 8.79
N GLU A 127 -8.88 -1.92 8.76
CA GLU A 127 -8.29 -3.26 8.91
C GLU A 127 -8.68 -3.95 10.21
N ARG A 128 -8.89 -3.19 11.27
CA ARG A 128 -9.28 -3.74 12.58
C ARG A 128 -10.72 -4.24 12.65
N PHE A 129 -11.54 -3.98 11.65
CA PHE A 129 -12.95 -4.32 11.67
C PHE A 129 -13.21 -5.64 10.94
N ALA A 130 -14.23 -6.36 11.41
CA ALA A 130 -14.67 -7.57 10.73
C ALA A 130 -15.09 -7.29 9.27
N ASN A 131 -14.86 -8.25 8.38
CA ASN A 131 -15.16 -8.15 6.95
C ASN A 131 -14.46 -6.98 6.24
N THR A 132 -13.26 -6.63 6.68
CA THR A 132 -12.43 -5.65 5.98
C THR A 132 -11.92 -6.19 4.65
N ASP A 133 -11.75 -5.30 3.68
CA ASP A 133 -11.08 -5.57 2.40
C ASP A 133 -9.56 -5.35 2.45
N ALA A 134 -9.03 -4.88 3.58
CA ALA A 134 -7.63 -4.50 3.75
C ALA A 134 -6.65 -5.66 3.50
N ASP A 135 -6.91 -6.85 4.04
CA ASP A 135 -6.04 -8.03 3.87
C ASP A 135 -5.94 -8.44 2.39
N VAL A 136 -7.06 -8.38 1.66
CA VAL A 136 -7.10 -8.71 0.23
C VAL A 136 -6.34 -7.67 -0.58
N ASN A 137 -6.63 -6.38 -0.36
CA ASN A 137 -6.01 -5.29 -1.12
C ASN A 137 -4.50 -5.25 -0.87
N LEU A 138 -4.04 -5.37 0.37
CA LEU A 138 -2.60 -5.40 0.67
C LEU A 138 -1.92 -6.68 0.14
N GLY A 139 -2.57 -7.84 0.24
CA GLY A 139 -2.07 -9.09 -0.34
C GLY A 139 -1.86 -8.99 -1.84
N MET A 140 -2.83 -8.41 -2.57
CA MET A 140 -2.71 -8.12 -3.99
C MET A 140 -1.59 -7.10 -4.29
N ALA A 141 -1.46 -6.04 -3.47
CA ALA A 141 -0.39 -5.06 -3.61
C ALA A 141 1.00 -5.69 -3.42
N LEU A 142 1.16 -6.59 -2.45
CA LEU A 142 2.37 -7.36 -2.21
C LEU A 142 2.75 -8.26 -3.40
N ALA A 143 1.79 -8.90 -4.05
CA ALA A 143 2.03 -9.69 -5.26
C ALA A 143 2.39 -8.78 -6.44
N ALA A 144 1.63 -7.72 -6.66
CA ALA A 144 1.81 -6.79 -7.76
C ALA A 144 3.17 -6.08 -7.73
N VAL A 145 3.60 -5.60 -6.55
CA VAL A 145 4.87 -4.86 -6.42
C VAL A 145 6.09 -5.72 -6.78
N GLN A 146 6.01 -7.02 -6.56
CA GLN A 146 7.10 -7.97 -6.86
C GLN A 146 7.19 -8.31 -8.36
N THR A 147 6.08 -8.23 -9.10
CA THR A 147 5.95 -8.75 -10.47
C THR A 147 5.85 -7.67 -11.53
N LEU A 148 5.41 -6.46 -11.16
CA LEU A 148 5.26 -5.37 -12.12
C LEU A 148 6.58 -4.63 -12.38
N PRO A 149 6.72 -4.05 -13.60
CA PRO A 149 7.82 -3.15 -13.92
C PRO A 149 7.72 -1.84 -13.14
N ALA A 150 8.75 -1.00 -13.25
CA ALA A 150 8.70 0.37 -12.73
C ALA A 150 7.46 1.12 -13.23
N GLY A 151 6.83 1.86 -12.34
CA GLY A 151 5.59 2.58 -12.61
C GLY A 151 4.75 2.75 -11.35
N ILE A 152 3.70 3.55 -11.48
CA ILE A 152 2.76 3.82 -10.39
C ILE A 152 1.43 3.12 -10.69
N PHE A 153 0.94 2.36 -9.71
CA PHE A 153 -0.28 1.56 -9.84
C PHE A 153 -1.17 1.75 -8.61
N ILE A 154 -2.47 1.64 -8.80
CA ILE A 154 -3.45 1.47 -7.72
C ILE A 154 -3.87 0.00 -7.65
N CYS A 155 -3.90 -0.55 -6.44
CA CYS A 155 -4.40 -1.90 -6.17
C CYS A 155 -5.61 -1.82 -5.25
N MET A 156 -6.82 -1.91 -5.84
CA MET A 156 -8.10 -1.82 -5.14
C MET A 156 -9.18 -2.64 -5.86
N HIS A 157 -10.17 -3.09 -5.11
CA HIS A 157 -11.37 -3.75 -5.65
C HIS A 157 -11.06 -4.95 -6.58
N GLY A 158 -9.99 -5.70 -6.30
CA GLY A 158 -9.60 -6.85 -7.12
C GLY A 158 -8.84 -6.48 -8.41
N LEU A 159 -8.52 -5.20 -8.63
CA LEU A 159 -7.81 -4.72 -9.81
C LEU A 159 -6.47 -4.11 -9.46
N VAL A 160 -5.52 -4.24 -10.39
CA VAL A 160 -4.25 -3.49 -10.41
C VAL A 160 -4.27 -2.57 -11.63
N ILE A 161 -4.29 -1.26 -11.40
CA ILE A 161 -4.55 -0.26 -12.40
C ILE A 161 -3.37 0.70 -12.51
N PRO A 162 -2.74 0.85 -13.70
CA PRO A 162 -1.71 1.87 -13.91
C PRO A 162 -2.27 3.29 -13.69
N ALA A 163 -1.48 4.20 -13.16
CA ALA A 163 -1.89 5.55 -12.80
C ALA A 163 -2.52 6.34 -13.95
N ASN A 164 -2.08 6.10 -15.19
CA ASN A 164 -2.62 6.75 -16.40
C ASN A 164 -3.95 6.14 -16.91
N LYS A 165 -4.43 5.05 -16.31
CA LYS A 165 -5.65 4.33 -16.69
C LYS A 165 -6.65 4.22 -15.55
N ILE A 166 -6.59 5.12 -14.57
CA ILE A 166 -7.46 5.10 -13.40
C ILE A 166 -8.75 5.84 -13.71
N GLY A 167 -9.87 5.15 -13.53
CA GLY A 167 -11.20 5.70 -13.43
C GLY A 167 -11.83 5.40 -12.06
N ARG A 168 -12.94 6.08 -11.75
CA ARG A 168 -13.74 5.82 -10.55
C ARG A 168 -15.21 5.92 -10.88
N ASP A 169 -15.98 4.93 -10.48
CA ASP A 169 -17.44 5.01 -10.49
C ASP A 169 -17.89 5.89 -9.32
N MET A 170 -18.45 7.04 -9.60
CA MET A 170 -18.88 8.00 -8.58
C MET A 170 -20.12 7.56 -7.80
N LYS A 171 -20.86 6.55 -8.28
CA LYS A 171 -22.04 6.00 -7.58
C LYS A 171 -21.64 4.95 -6.56
N THR A 172 -20.70 4.07 -6.92
CA THR A 172 -20.26 2.96 -6.08
C THR A 172 -18.96 3.25 -5.34
N GLY A 173 -18.19 4.25 -5.76
CA GLY A 173 -16.86 4.55 -5.26
C GLY A 173 -15.77 3.58 -5.72
N GLN A 174 -16.12 2.62 -6.58
CA GLN A 174 -15.19 1.60 -7.07
C GLN A 174 -14.19 2.19 -8.07
N TYR A 175 -12.94 1.76 -7.97
CA TYR A 175 -11.93 2.03 -8.98
C TYR A 175 -12.13 1.15 -10.20
N LEU A 176 -11.93 1.73 -11.38
CA LEU A 176 -12.11 1.11 -12.68
C LEU A 176 -10.84 1.33 -13.50
N LYS A 177 -10.56 0.39 -14.41
CA LYS A 177 -9.53 0.58 -15.43
C LYS A 177 -10.22 1.15 -16.68
N ILE A 178 -9.76 2.32 -17.11
CA ILE A 178 -10.18 2.95 -18.36
C ILE A 178 -9.16 2.65 -19.48
N GLU A 179 -9.59 2.72 -20.71
CA GLU A 179 -8.74 2.48 -21.89
C GLU A 179 -7.75 3.60 -22.16
#